data_70ea00207fc021219091763332b56e24
#
_entry.id   70ea00207fc021219091763332b56e24
#
_cell.length_a   1.000
_cell.length_b   1.000
_cell.length_c   1.000
_cell.angle_alpha   90.00
_cell.angle_beta   90.00
_cell.angle_gamma   90.00
#
_symmetry.space_group_name_H-M   'P 1'
#
loop_
_entity.id
_entity.type
_entity.pdbx_description
1 polymer ?
#
loop_
_entity_poly.entity_id
_entity_poly.type
_entity_poly.pdbx_seq_one_letter_code
_entity_poly.pdbx_strand_id
1 'polypeptide(L)'
;MAKLLIVDDEEHIRYLYSEELSEAGYEVITADSGYKLLEKIEAEKPDLVVLDIKMVDYNGLDLLQDIRNRFYDLPVVLCTAYDTFKEDMKSIAADFYVIKSFDLTELKNKIKMALEAGNQEAE
;
A
#
# COMPACT_ATOMS: atom_id res chain seq x y z
N MET A 1 -2.25 2.77 -17.34
CA MET A 1 -3.06 2.64 -16.11
C MET A 1 -2.20 2.01 -15.01
N ALA A 2 -2.05 2.69 -13.90
CA ALA A 2 -1.26 2.16 -12.80
C ALA A 2 -2.00 1.02 -12.10
N LYS A 3 -1.25 0.03 -11.69
CA LYS A 3 -1.77 -1.15 -10.98
C LYS A 3 -1.44 -1.03 -9.50
N LEU A 4 -2.45 -1.08 -8.65
CA LEU A 4 -2.32 -0.96 -7.20
C LEU A 4 -2.62 -2.30 -6.53
N LEU A 5 -1.80 -2.66 -5.55
CA LEU A 5 -2.05 -3.84 -4.71
C LEU A 5 -2.50 -3.35 -3.33
N ILE A 6 -3.70 -3.73 -2.92
CA ILE A 6 -4.26 -3.39 -1.61
C ILE A 6 -4.13 -4.60 -0.70
N VAL A 7 -3.37 -4.46 0.39
CA VAL A 7 -3.14 -5.55 1.35
C VAL A 7 -3.82 -5.18 2.67
N ASP A 8 -4.90 -5.87 2.99
CA ASP A 8 -5.69 -5.61 4.19
C ASP A 8 -6.50 -6.85 4.51
N ASP A 9 -6.58 -7.24 5.78
CA ASP A 9 -7.33 -8.44 6.17
C ASP A 9 -8.83 -8.20 6.34
N GLU A 10 -9.28 -6.95 6.27
CA GLU A 10 -10.69 -6.61 6.37
C GLU A 10 -11.34 -6.57 4.99
N GLU A 11 -12.30 -7.46 4.77
CA GLU A 11 -12.96 -7.59 3.47
C GLU A 11 -13.65 -6.31 3.02
N HIS A 12 -14.33 -5.63 3.95
CA HIS A 12 -15.05 -4.40 3.59
C HIS A 12 -14.10 -3.26 3.19
N ILE A 13 -12.90 -3.22 3.75
CA ILE A 13 -11.90 -2.24 3.36
C ILE A 13 -11.38 -2.55 1.95
N ARG A 14 -11.07 -3.83 1.69
CA ARG A 14 -10.63 -4.22 0.34
C ARG A 14 -11.67 -3.87 -0.70
N TYR A 15 -12.95 -4.13 -0.39
CA TYR A 15 -14.03 -3.81 -1.31
C TYR A 15 -14.17 -2.31 -1.55
N LEU A 16 -14.23 -1.52 -0.48
CA LEU A 16 -14.37 -0.07 -0.56
C LEU A 16 -13.22 0.56 -1.34
N TYR A 17 -12.00 0.19 -1.00
CA TYR A 17 -10.81 0.76 -1.65
C TYR A 17 -10.73 0.33 -3.10
N SER A 18 -11.08 -0.91 -3.41
CA SER A 18 -11.08 -1.38 -4.80
C SER A 18 -12.07 -0.61 -5.65
N GLU A 19 -13.30 -0.38 -5.14
CA GLU A 19 -14.31 0.37 -5.86
C GLU A 19 -13.87 1.80 -6.11
N GLU A 20 -13.42 2.49 -5.06
CA GLU A 20 -13.06 3.89 -5.14
C GLU A 20 -11.82 4.12 -6.02
N LEU A 21 -10.83 3.26 -5.89
CA LEU A 21 -9.60 3.43 -6.65
C LEU A 21 -9.78 3.01 -8.11
N SER A 22 -10.63 2.01 -8.37
CA SER A 22 -10.97 1.66 -9.74
C SER A 22 -11.70 2.81 -10.44
N GLU A 23 -12.61 3.48 -9.74
CA GLU A 23 -13.30 4.64 -10.27
C GLU A 23 -12.33 5.80 -10.57
N ALA A 24 -11.24 5.88 -9.80
CA ALA A 24 -10.20 6.89 -10.02
C ALA A 24 -9.30 6.58 -11.21
N GLY A 25 -9.48 5.42 -11.85
CA GLY A 25 -8.73 5.05 -13.06
C GLY A 25 -7.60 4.07 -12.86
N TYR A 26 -7.47 3.50 -11.67
CA TYR A 26 -6.42 2.51 -11.41
C TYR A 26 -6.91 1.09 -11.64
N GLU A 27 -5.99 0.21 -11.99
CA GLU A 27 -6.23 -1.23 -11.94
C GLU A 27 -5.92 -1.67 -10.50
N VAL A 28 -6.84 -2.40 -9.85
CA VAL A 28 -6.69 -2.76 -8.44
C VAL A 28 -6.69 -4.27 -8.27
N ILE A 29 -5.70 -4.78 -7.56
CA ILE A 29 -5.66 -6.16 -7.10
C ILE A 29 -5.57 -6.14 -5.57
N THR A 30 -5.99 -7.22 -4.92
CA THR A 30 -6.05 -7.28 -3.46
C THR A 30 -5.37 -8.52 -2.91
N ALA A 31 -4.94 -8.43 -1.65
CA ALA A 31 -4.47 -9.56 -0.87
C ALA A 31 -5.06 -9.43 0.54
N ASP A 32 -5.48 -10.55 1.10
CA ASP A 32 -6.13 -10.56 2.41
C ASP A 32 -5.15 -10.82 3.57
N SER A 33 -3.88 -11.05 3.26
CA SER A 33 -2.86 -11.27 4.28
C SER A 33 -1.47 -11.09 3.68
N GLY A 34 -0.45 -11.25 4.53
CA GLY A 34 0.93 -11.24 4.08
C GLY A 34 1.43 -12.58 3.54
N TYR A 35 0.58 -13.60 3.56
CA TYR A 35 0.99 -14.92 3.10
C TYR A 35 1.37 -14.89 1.63
N LYS A 36 2.60 -15.29 1.33
CA LYS A 36 3.16 -15.28 -0.03
C LYS A 36 3.05 -13.94 -0.73
N LEU A 37 3.10 -12.86 0.05
CA LEU A 37 2.93 -11.51 -0.51
C LEU A 37 4.05 -11.16 -1.49
N LEU A 38 5.30 -11.49 -1.18
CA LEU A 38 6.42 -11.19 -2.07
C LEU A 38 6.29 -11.90 -3.42
N GLU A 39 5.82 -13.15 -3.42
CA GLU A 39 5.57 -13.88 -4.65
C GLU A 39 4.47 -13.24 -5.47
N LYS A 40 3.42 -12.76 -4.79
CA LYS A 40 2.31 -12.08 -5.46
C LYS A 40 2.79 -10.77 -6.11
N ILE A 41 3.60 -10.00 -5.40
CA ILE A 41 4.16 -8.76 -5.94
C ILE A 41 5.01 -9.07 -7.18
N GLU A 42 5.83 -10.10 -7.09
CA GLU A 42 6.69 -10.48 -8.22
C GLU A 42 5.88 -10.92 -9.44
N ALA A 43 4.79 -11.66 -9.21
CA ALA A 43 3.95 -12.15 -10.30
C ALA A 43 3.09 -11.05 -10.91
N GLU A 44 2.49 -10.21 -10.08
CA GLU A 44 1.54 -9.19 -10.52
C GLU A 44 2.20 -7.88 -10.93
N LYS A 45 3.38 -7.59 -10.42
CA LYS A 45 4.15 -6.38 -10.71
C LYS A 45 3.34 -5.10 -10.54
N PRO A 46 2.79 -4.87 -9.33
CA PRO A 46 2.04 -3.62 -9.10
C PRO A 46 2.97 -2.42 -9.15
N ASP A 47 2.40 -1.28 -9.46
CA ASP A 47 3.13 -0.01 -9.48
C ASP A 47 3.23 0.62 -8.08
N LEU A 48 2.38 0.17 -7.15
CA LEU A 48 2.33 0.68 -5.79
C LEU A 48 1.58 -0.31 -4.90
N VAL A 49 1.98 -0.39 -3.64
CA VAL A 49 1.32 -1.23 -2.63
C VAL A 49 0.72 -0.33 -1.55
N VAL A 50 -0.55 -0.55 -1.23
CA VAL A 50 -1.20 0.03 -0.05
C VAL A 50 -1.25 -1.07 0.99
N LEU A 51 -0.56 -0.87 2.11
CA LEU A 51 -0.29 -1.93 3.08
C LEU A 51 -0.84 -1.56 4.45
N ASP A 52 -1.67 -2.43 5.01
CA ASP A 52 -2.16 -2.29 6.38
C ASP A 52 -1.08 -2.73 7.37
N ILE A 53 -0.93 -2.01 8.48
CA ILE A 53 0.06 -2.35 9.51
C ILE A 53 -0.42 -3.52 10.35
N LYS A 54 -1.64 -3.45 10.87
CA LYS A 54 -2.15 -4.51 11.77
C LYS A 54 -3.06 -5.48 11.04
N MET A 55 -2.54 -6.66 10.81
CA MET A 55 -3.31 -7.79 10.28
C MET A 55 -3.23 -8.93 11.29
N VAL A 56 -4.20 -9.85 11.23
CA VAL A 56 -4.32 -10.92 12.22
C VAL A 56 -3.05 -11.76 12.32
N ASP A 57 -2.51 -12.18 11.18
CA ASP A 57 -1.38 -13.11 11.15
C ASP A 57 -0.04 -12.47 10.77
N TYR A 58 -0.04 -11.19 10.41
CA TYR A 58 1.17 -10.54 9.90
C TYR A 58 1.27 -9.12 10.40
N ASN A 59 2.49 -8.69 10.66
CA ASN A 59 2.79 -7.30 10.99
C ASN A 59 3.19 -6.57 9.71
N GLY A 60 2.44 -5.51 9.37
CA GLY A 60 2.69 -4.75 8.16
C GLY A 60 4.05 -4.06 8.12
N LEU A 61 4.60 -3.69 9.29
CA LEU A 61 5.93 -3.08 9.35
C LEU A 61 7.02 -4.09 8.96
N ASP A 62 6.86 -5.34 9.39
CA ASP A 62 7.78 -6.41 8.99
C ASP A 62 7.66 -6.70 7.50
N LEU A 63 6.43 -6.72 7.00
CA LEU A 63 6.18 -6.91 5.56
C LEU A 63 6.78 -5.78 4.74
N LEU A 64 6.66 -4.56 5.23
CA LEU A 64 7.26 -3.40 4.56
C LEU A 64 8.77 -3.56 4.42
N GLN A 65 9.43 -4.02 5.48
CA GLN A 65 10.86 -4.25 5.45
C GLN A 65 11.22 -5.31 4.40
N ASP A 66 10.47 -6.40 4.37
CA ASP A 66 10.68 -7.47 3.38
C ASP A 66 10.46 -6.98 1.95
N ILE A 67 9.41 -6.18 1.74
CA ILE A 67 9.13 -5.60 0.44
C ILE A 67 10.27 -4.68 0.00
N ARG A 68 10.73 -3.82 0.91
CA ARG A 68 11.79 -2.86 0.58
C ARG A 68 13.11 -3.56 0.27
N ASN A 69 13.41 -4.64 0.98
CA ASN A 69 14.63 -5.41 0.74
C ASN A 69 14.64 -6.08 -0.63
N ARG A 70 13.48 -6.54 -1.09
CA ARG A 70 13.39 -7.26 -2.36
C ARG A 70 12.99 -6.38 -3.54
N PHE A 71 12.13 -5.38 -3.30
CA PHE A 71 11.62 -4.49 -4.34
C PHE A 71 11.95 -3.05 -3.93
N TYR A 72 13.20 -2.72 -4.06
CA TYR A 72 13.78 -1.48 -3.55
C TYR A 72 13.03 -0.22 -3.98
N ASP A 73 12.62 -0.16 -5.25
CA ASP A 73 12.00 1.02 -5.83
C ASP A 73 10.47 1.02 -5.78
N LEU A 74 9.85 -0.03 -5.25
CA LEU A 74 8.39 -0.13 -5.25
C LEU A 74 7.80 0.84 -4.22
N PRO A 75 6.94 1.79 -4.65
CA PRO A 75 6.29 2.68 -3.69
C PRO A 75 5.35 1.92 -2.77
N VAL A 76 5.41 2.25 -1.47
CA VAL A 76 4.52 1.67 -0.46
C VAL A 76 3.87 2.78 0.35
N VAL A 77 2.54 2.77 0.40
CA VAL A 77 1.75 3.66 1.25
C VAL A 77 1.20 2.80 2.38
N LEU A 78 1.57 3.13 3.62
CA LEU A 78 0.99 2.46 4.78
C LEU A 78 -0.35 3.08 5.11
N CYS A 79 -1.36 2.25 5.36
CA CYS A 79 -2.69 2.70 5.67
C CYS A 79 -3.20 1.92 6.89
N THR A 80 -3.46 2.61 7.99
CA THR A 80 -3.82 1.96 9.23
C THR A 80 -4.87 2.78 9.99
N ALA A 81 -5.62 2.11 10.87
CA ALA A 81 -6.57 2.77 11.75
C ALA A 81 -5.90 3.49 12.92
N TYR A 82 -4.59 3.31 13.11
CA TYR A 82 -3.87 3.81 14.30
C TYR A 82 -2.81 4.82 13.92
N ASP A 83 -2.85 6.00 14.55
CA ASP A 83 -1.83 7.03 14.33
C ASP A 83 -0.59 6.85 15.23
N THR A 84 -0.66 5.94 16.21
CA THR A 84 0.45 5.68 17.13
C THR A 84 1.70 5.15 16.44
N PHE A 85 1.56 4.60 15.23
CA PHE A 85 2.70 4.10 14.45
C PHE A 85 3.43 5.18 13.67
N LYS A 86 2.93 6.42 13.70
CA LYS A 86 3.50 7.50 12.90
C LYS A 86 4.95 7.81 13.25
N GLU A 87 5.30 7.74 14.53
CA GLU A 87 6.68 7.97 14.96
C GLU A 87 7.62 6.84 14.50
N ASP A 88 7.14 5.61 14.52
CA ASP A 88 7.90 4.46 14.04
C ASP A 88 8.19 4.57 12.55
N MET A 89 7.31 5.24 11.81
CA MET A 89 7.42 5.40 10.37
C MET A 89 8.64 6.22 9.95
N LYS A 90 9.20 7.04 10.84
CA LYS A 90 10.39 7.84 10.52
C LYS A 90 11.61 7.00 10.27
N SER A 91 11.65 5.80 10.83
CA SER A 91 12.79 4.89 10.69
C SER A 91 12.57 3.79 9.68
N ILE A 92 11.41 3.78 9.01
CA ILE A 92 11.01 2.72 8.09
C ILE A 92 10.88 3.27 6.67
N ALA A 93 11.03 2.41 5.69
CA ALA A 93 11.14 2.81 4.30
C ALA A 93 9.80 2.90 3.57
N ALA A 94 8.76 3.42 4.22
CA ALA A 94 7.50 3.72 3.56
C ALA A 94 7.57 5.10 2.90
N ASP A 95 6.89 5.25 1.78
CA ASP A 95 6.84 6.53 1.09
C ASP A 95 5.84 7.48 1.75
N PHE A 96 4.70 6.94 2.20
CA PHE A 96 3.66 7.73 2.85
C PHE A 96 2.92 6.91 3.88
N TYR A 97 2.27 7.62 4.81
CA TYR A 97 1.47 7.06 5.88
C TYR A 97 0.10 7.71 5.86
N VAL A 98 -0.97 6.92 5.88
CA VAL A 98 -2.35 7.39 5.84
C VAL A 98 -3.16 6.72 6.93
N ILE A 99 -3.99 7.49 7.63
CA ILE A 99 -4.94 6.94 8.60
C ILE A 99 -6.19 6.50 7.85
N LYS A 100 -6.66 5.28 8.14
CA LYS A 100 -7.87 4.73 7.50
C LYS A 100 -9.07 5.63 7.75
N SER A 101 -9.85 5.87 6.70
CA SER A 101 -11.05 6.70 6.74
C SER A 101 -12.00 6.24 5.64
N PHE A 102 -13.29 6.55 5.80
CA PHE A 102 -14.25 6.36 4.72
C PHE A 102 -14.07 7.38 3.60
N ASP A 103 -13.45 8.52 3.94
CA ASP A 103 -13.08 9.51 2.93
C ASP A 103 -11.67 9.18 2.45
N LEU A 104 -11.56 8.78 1.20
CA LEU A 104 -10.29 8.33 0.61
C LEU A 104 -9.50 9.45 -0.06
N THR A 105 -9.87 10.71 0.18
CA THR A 105 -9.18 11.84 -0.46
C THR A 105 -7.69 11.85 -0.14
N GLU A 106 -7.34 11.69 1.13
CA GLU A 106 -5.92 11.68 1.53
C GLU A 106 -5.17 10.51 0.91
N LEU A 107 -5.78 9.31 0.93
CA LEU A 107 -5.16 8.13 0.34
C LEU A 107 -4.93 8.33 -1.17
N LYS A 108 -5.93 8.83 -1.88
CA LYS A 108 -5.82 9.09 -3.32
C LYS A 108 -4.70 10.08 -3.62
N ASN A 109 -4.59 11.13 -2.82
CA ASN A 109 -3.53 12.14 -2.99
C ASN A 109 -2.15 11.53 -2.76
N LYS A 110 -1.98 10.71 -1.73
CA LYS A 110 -0.69 10.08 -1.43
C LYS A 110 -0.29 9.07 -2.49
N ILE A 111 -1.26 8.31 -3.00
CA ILE A 111 -1.01 7.38 -4.11
C ILE A 111 -0.51 8.14 -5.32
N LYS A 112 -1.18 9.21 -5.69
CA LYS A 112 -0.79 10.03 -6.83
C LYS A 112 0.61 10.58 -6.66
N MET A 113 0.91 11.14 -5.49
CA MET A 113 2.24 11.68 -5.19
C MET A 113 3.32 10.62 -5.28
N ALA A 114 3.07 9.43 -4.76
CA ALA A 114 4.04 8.34 -4.79
C ALA A 114 4.30 7.85 -6.21
N LEU A 115 3.26 7.75 -7.03
CA LEU A 115 3.40 7.33 -8.42
C LEU A 115 4.14 8.38 -9.25
N GLU A 116 3.87 9.67 -9.02
CA GLU A 116 4.54 10.74 -9.72
C GLU A 116 6.04 10.81 -9.37
N ALA A 117 6.37 10.61 -8.11
CA ALA A 117 7.77 10.59 -7.67
C ALA A 117 8.54 9.44 -8.33
N GLY A 118 7.91 8.25 -8.41
CA GLY A 118 8.52 7.11 -9.09
C GLY A 118 8.76 7.37 -10.57
N ASN A 119 7.79 7.99 -11.23
CA ASN A 119 7.92 8.34 -12.64
C ASN A 119 9.05 9.35 -12.88
N GLN A 120 9.19 10.34 -11.99
CA GLN A 120 10.28 11.33 -12.10
C GLN A 120 11.63 10.69 -11.92
N GLU A 121 11.76 9.73 -11.02
CA GLU A 121 13.00 9.01 -10.81
C GLU A 121 13.38 8.13 -12.01
N ALA A 122 12.37 7.63 -12.72
CA ALA A 122 12.60 6.79 -13.91
C ALA A 122 13.15 7.58 -15.10
N GLU A 123 12.98 8.89 -15.08
CA GLU A 123 13.50 9.76 -16.12
C GLU A 123 14.95 10.17 -15.85
#